data_33c95c01ca65ba9bfe89d7522eefaa76
#
_entry.id   33c95c01ca65ba9bfe89d7522eefaa76
#
_cell.length_a   1.000
_cell.length_b   1.000
_cell.length_c   1.000
_cell.angle_alpha   90.00
_cell.angle_beta   90.00
_cell.angle_gamma   90.00
#
_symmetry.space_group_name_H-M   'P 1'
#
loop_
_entity.id
_entity.type
_entity.pdbx_description
1 polymer ?
#
loop_
_entity_poly.entity_id
_entity_poly.type
_entity_poly.pdbx_seq_one_letter_code
_entity_poly.pdbx_strand_id
1 'polypeptide(L)' 'ELTPEGEQNAQRVYERHRMLTDWLIRLGVSPEVAAADACRMEHDMSAETFACLKRHASQKDT' A
#
# COMPACT_ATOMS: atom_id res chain seq x y z
N GLU A 1 -19.24 4.23 17.92
CA GLU A 1 -17.88 4.63 18.17
C GLU A 1 -16.90 3.53 17.80
N LEU A 2 -15.87 3.88 17.09
CA LEU A 2 -14.93 2.90 16.60
C LEU A 2 -14.03 2.38 17.71
N THR A 3 -13.81 1.08 17.70
CA THR A 3 -12.83 0.53 18.61
C THR A 3 -11.43 0.79 18.06
N PRO A 4 -10.44 0.82 18.93
CA PRO A 4 -9.07 1.01 18.45
C PRO A 4 -8.65 -0.04 17.43
N GLU A 5 -9.10 -1.27 17.63
CA GLU A 5 -8.76 -2.32 16.68
C GLU A 5 -9.36 -2.08 15.31
N GLY A 6 -10.62 -1.70 15.28
CA GLY A 6 -11.26 -1.44 14.01
C GLY A 6 -10.64 -0.28 13.30
N GLU A 7 -10.29 0.75 14.06
CA GLU A 7 -9.67 1.91 13.49
C GLU A 7 -8.30 1.58 12.90
N GLN A 8 -7.54 0.75 13.59
CA GLN A 8 -6.23 0.37 13.10
C GLN A 8 -6.34 -0.42 11.82
N ASN A 9 -7.32 -1.30 11.73
CA ASN A 9 -7.49 -2.09 10.53
C ASN A 9 -7.80 -1.21 9.33
N ALA A 10 -8.68 -0.24 9.52
CA ALA A 10 -9.05 0.65 8.43
C ALA A 10 -7.84 1.46 7.97
N GLN A 11 -7.06 1.96 8.92
CA GLN A 11 -5.89 2.72 8.56
C GLN A 11 -4.85 1.88 7.84
N ARG A 12 -4.73 0.63 8.26
CA ARG A 12 -3.76 -0.27 7.65
C ARG A 12 -4.11 -0.55 6.19
N VAL A 13 -5.38 -0.79 5.92
CA VAL A 13 -5.81 -1.04 4.55
C VAL A 13 -5.59 0.19 3.68
N TYR A 14 -5.96 1.35 4.20
CA TYR A 14 -5.79 2.59 3.46
C TYR A 14 -4.32 2.87 3.22
N GLU A 15 -3.49 2.63 4.21
CA GLU A 15 -2.07 2.87 4.09
C GLU A 15 -1.45 1.99 3.01
N ARG A 16 -1.85 0.71 2.98
CA ARG A 16 -1.34 -0.20 1.96
C ARG A 16 -1.72 0.28 0.57
N HIS A 17 -2.97 0.63 0.41
CA HIS A 17 -3.45 1.07 -0.89
C HIS A 17 -2.69 2.29 -1.36
N ARG A 18 -2.55 3.25 -0.48
CA ARG A 18 -1.89 4.50 -0.85
C ARG A 18 -0.41 4.29 -1.13
N MET A 19 0.24 3.50 -0.30
CA MET A 19 1.67 3.25 -0.49
C MET A 19 1.93 2.55 -1.82
N LEU A 20 1.13 1.53 -2.12
CA LEU A 20 1.31 0.80 -3.36
C LEU A 20 0.99 1.67 -4.56
N THR A 21 -0.06 2.46 -4.47
CA THR A 21 -0.43 3.34 -5.57
C THR A 21 0.70 4.33 -5.86
N ASP A 22 1.22 4.96 -4.82
CA ASP A 22 2.30 5.93 -5.00
C ASP A 22 3.54 5.27 -5.57
N TRP A 23 3.85 4.09 -5.08
CA TRP A 23 5.03 3.37 -5.54
C TRP A 23 4.92 3.04 -7.02
N LEU A 24 3.77 2.54 -7.44
CA LEU A 24 3.56 2.21 -8.83
C LEU A 24 3.64 3.43 -9.72
N ILE A 25 3.11 4.55 -9.25
CA ILE A 25 3.18 5.79 -10.02
C ILE A 25 4.63 6.20 -10.21
N ARG A 26 5.44 6.03 -9.19
CA ARG A 26 6.86 6.35 -9.33
C ARG A 26 7.55 5.48 -10.35
N LEU A 27 7.08 4.24 -10.46
CA LEU A 27 7.66 3.33 -11.45
C LEU A 27 7.26 3.69 -12.87
N GLY A 28 6.28 4.55 -13.02
CA GLY A 28 5.84 4.96 -14.34
C GLY A 28 4.45 4.49 -14.69
N VAL A 29 3.75 3.87 -13.75
CA VAL A 29 2.40 3.39 -13.98
C VAL A 29 1.44 4.57 -13.88
N SER A 30 0.46 4.64 -14.78
CA SER A 30 -0.50 5.74 -14.72
C SER A 30 -1.30 5.65 -13.43
N PRO A 31 -1.78 6.79 -12.91
CA PRO A 31 -2.49 6.79 -11.64
C PRO A 31 -3.72 5.88 -11.62
N GLU A 32 -4.45 5.83 -12.70
CA GLU A 32 -5.65 5.00 -12.75
C GLU A 32 -5.29 3.52 -12.66
N VAL A 33 -4.28 3.12 -13.42
CA VAL A 33 -3.85 1.73 -13.40
C VAL A 33 -3.17 1.42 -12.07
N ALA A 34 -2.40 2.36 -11.55
CA ALA A 34 -1.73 2.15 -10.28
C ALA A 34 -2.74 1.90 -9.17
N ALA A 35 -3.81 2.66 -9.13
CA ALA A 35 -4.82 2.48 -8.11
C ALA A 35 -5.51 1.13 -8.23
N ALA A 36 -5.83 0.73 -9.45
CA ALA A 36 -6.50 -0.54 -9.67
C ALA A 36 -5.59 -1.71 -9.29
N ASP A 37 -4.33 -1.63 -9.69
CA ASP A 37 -3.39 -2.69 -9.38
C ASP A 37 -3.09 -2.74 -7.90
N ALA A 38 -2.98 -1.58 -7.26
CA ALA A 38 -2.72 -1.54 -5.84
C ALA A 38 -3.83 -2.24 -5.07
N CYS A 39 -5.07 -2.06 -5.50
CA CYS A 39 -6.18 -2.70 -4.86
C CYS A 39 -6.08 -4.22 -4.94
N ARG A 40 -5.69 -4.72 -6.10
CA ARG A 40 -5.50 -6.15 -6.28
C ARG A 40 -4.33 -6.68 -5.48
N MET A 41 -3.23 -5.95 -5.52
CA MET A 41 -2.01 -6.40 -4.86
C MET A 41 -2.21 -6.50 -3.36
N GLU A 42 -2.92 -5.55 -2.78
CA GLU A 42 -3.07 -5.57 -1.33
C GLU A 42 -3.91 -6.75 -0.87
N HIS A 43 -4.73 -7.31 -1.74
CA HIS A 43 -5.54 -8.48 -1.38
C HIS A 43 -4.75 -9.77 -1.50
N ASP A 44 -3.82 -9.82 -2.43
CA ASP A 44 -3.07 -11.05 -2.67
C ASP A 44 -1.74 -11.10 -1.96
N MET A 45 -1.37 -10.02 -1.32
CA MET A 45 -0.05 -9.89 -0.75
C MET A 45 -0.06 -10.27 0.73
N SER A 46 0.94 -11.02 1.15
CA SER A 46 1.06 -11.35 2.56
C SER A 46 1.58 -10.14 3.33
N ALA A 47 1.40 -10.19 4.65
CA ALA A 47 1.88 -9.11 5.49
C ALA A 47 3.39 -8.99 5.42
N GLU A 48 4.06 -10.12 5.32
CA GLU A 48 5.52 -10.10 5.25
C GLU A 48 6.01 -9.41 3.99
N THR A 49 5.40 -9.76 2.86
CA THR A 49 5.78 -9.15 1.59
C THR A 49 5.50 -7.65 1.60
N PHE A 50 4.35 -7.27 2.15
CA PHE A 50 4.02 -5.87 2.20
C PHE A 50 5.02 -5.10 3.07
N ALA A 51 5.42 -5.68 4.20
CA ALA A 51 6.38 -5.02 5.08
C ALA A 51 7.70 -4.78 4.38
N CYS A 52 8.15 -5.76 3.61
CA CYS A 52 9.39 -5.62 2.86
C CYS A 52 9.28 -4.56 1.78
N LEU A 53 8.17 -4.56 1.06
CA LEU A 53 7.96 -3.56 0.02
C LEU A 53 7.87 -2.16 0.61
N LYS A 54 7.19 -2.04 1.73
CA LYS A 54 7.05 -0.75 2.37
C LYS A 54 8.40 -0.21 2.79
N ARG A 55 9.24 -1.08 3.33
CA ARG A 55 10.57 -0.66 3.74
C ARG A 55 11.38 -0.19 2.55
N HIS A 56 11.32 -0.92 1.47
CA HIS A 56 12.08 -0.57 0.28
C HIS A 56 11.57 0.73 -0.32
N ALA A 57 10.26 0.88 -0.40
CA ALA A 57 9.68 2.08 -0.97
C ALA A 57 9.99 3.31 -0.12
N SER A 58 10.07 3.12 1.18
CA SER A 58 10.35 4.25 2.08
C SER A 58 11.77 4.71 2.02
N GLN A 59 12.67 3.85 1.54
CA GLN A 59 14.08 4.22 1.52
C GLN A 59 14.37 5.31 0.55
N LYS A 60 13.60 5.56 -0.29
CA LYS A 60 13.83 6.58 -1.15
C LYS A 60 15.14 6.72 -1.55
N ASP A 61 15.73 6.49 -1.80
CA ASP A 61 16.83 6.64 -2.22
C ASP A 61 17.67 7.14 -1.94
N THR A 62 17.63 7.40 -1.74
CA THR A 62 18.39 8.01 -1.49
C THR A 62 19.01 7.90 -1.64
#